data_5c174025843b965a193d3d6ce0ad1273
#
_entry.id   5c174025843b965a193d3d6ce0ad1273
#
_cell.length_a   1.000
_cell.length_b   1.000
_cell.length_c   1.000
_cell.angle_alpha   90.00
_cell.angle_beta   90.00
_cell.angle_gamma   90.00
#
_symmetry.space_group_name_H-M   'P 1'
#
loop_
_entity.id
_entity.type
_entity.pdbx_description
1 polymer ?
#
loop_
_entity_poly.entity_id
_entity_poly.type
_entity_poly.pdbx_seq_one_letter_code
_entity_poly.pdbx_strand_id
1 'polypeptide(L)'
;MSSDNPVVGIVMGSDSDGPIMEEAGKALEEFGIGYEADVSSAHRMPAQTIEYGRSAVERGLKVIIAGAGGAAHLPGVLAAVTPLPVIGVPIPLRYLDGMDSLLSIVQMPAGVPVATVGVGAARNAGLLAVRILAAGGDDEAARLRTALLAFAETLREQATEKGARLRARRSQGTGFSAG
;
A
#
# COMPACT_ATOMS: atom_id res chain seq x y z
N MET A 1 6.99 -8.02 14.42
CA MET A 1 8.10 -7.42 15.18
C MET A 1 8.31 -6.02 14.64
N SER A 2 7.89 -5.00 15.37
CA SER A 2 8.23 -3.60 15.05
C SER A 2 9.76 -3.50 15.17
N SER A 3 10.44 -3.15 14.08
CA SER A 3 11.88 -2.86 14.16
C SER A 3 12.05 -1.60 15.01
N ASP A 4 13.11 -1.56 15.82
CA ASP A 4 13.42 -0.41 16.70
C ASP A 4 13.61 0.92 15.93
N ASN A 5 13.50 0.92 14.61
CA ASN A 5 13.63 2.10 13.75
C ASN A 5 12.75 1.98 12.51
N PRO A 6 11.46 2.39 12.56
CA PRO A 6 10.56 2.34 11.42
C PRO A 6 11.00 3.30 10.30
N VAL A 7 10.95 2.84 9.05
CA VAL A 7 11.22 3.67 7.86
C VAL A 7 9.99 3.93 7.02
N VAL A 8 8.86 3.28 7.33
CA VAL A 8 7.56 3.50 6.69
C VAL A 8 6.52 3.83 7.75
N GLY A 9 5.75 4.88 7.53
CA GLY A 9 4.58 5.21 8.33
C GLY A 9 3.31 4.69 7.67
N ILE A 10 2.46 3.97 8.40
CA ILE A 10 1.12 3.58 7.97
C ILE A 10 0.12 4.36 8.81
N VAL A 11 -0.67 5.21 8.18
CA VAL A 11 -1.70 6.00 8.87
C VAL A 11 -3.06 5.80 8.24
N MET A 12 -4.11 5.82 9.07
CA MET A 12 -5.47 5.61 8.63
C MET A 12 -6.44 6.57 9.31
N GLY A 13 -7.55 6.90 8.63
CA GLY A 13 -8.54 7.87 9.14
C GLY A 13 -9.38 7.35 10.30
N SER A 14 -9.46 6.04 10.47
CA SER A 14 -10.21 5.33 11.52
C SER A 14 -9.61 3.95 11.78
N ASP A 15 -9.80 3.44 12.97
CA ASP A 15 -9.49 2.06 13.35
C ASP A 15 -10.26 1.00 12.54
N SER A 16 -11.44 1.37 12.03
CA SER A 16 -12.22 0.54 11.09
C SER A 16 -11.50 0.23 9.78
N ASP A 17 -10.51 1.03 9.41
CA ASP A 17 -9.70 0.84 8.21
C ASP A 17 -8.57 -0.18 8.43
N GLY A 18 -8.31 -0.51 9.70
CA GLY A 18 -7.24 -1.41 10.16
C GLY A 18 -7.18 -2.73 9.40
N PRO A 19 -8.27 -3.50 9.27
CA PRO A 19 -8.24 -4.79 8.58
C PRO A 19 -7.74 -4.73 7.13
N ILE A 20 -7.98 -3.61 6.43
CA ILE A 20 -7.45 -3.38 5.09
C ILE A 20 -5.99 -2.94 5.16
N MET A 21 -5.68 -1.99 6.04
CA MET A 21 -4.36 -1.38 6.13
C MET A 21 -3.29 -2.33 6.69
N GLU A 22 -3.66 -3.33 7.49
CA GLU A 22 -2.77 -4.41 7.95
C GLU A 22 -2.08 -5.15 6.80
N GLU A 23 -2.72 -5.25 5.63
CA GLU A 23 -2.13 -5.89 4.45
C GLU A 23 -0.90 -5.12 3.91
N ALA A 24 -0.82 -3.81 4.15
CA ALA A 24 0.39 -3.03 3.86
C ALA A 24 1.53 -3.40 4.80
N GLY A 25 1.24 -3.53 6.10
CA GLY A 25 2.21 -3.98 7.11
C GLY A 25 2.77 -5.36 6.80
N LYS A 26 1.89 -6.34 6.51
CA LYS A 26 2.31 -7.70 6.12
C LYS A 26 3.22 -7.70 4.89
N ALA A 27 2.92 -6.85 3.89
CA ALA A 27 3.77 -6.72 2.72
C ALA A 27 5.16 -6.16 3.07
N LEU A 28 5.26 -5.21 4.00
CA LEU A 28 6.54 -4.68 4.48
C LEU A 28 7.32 -5.73 5.27
N GLU A 29 6.64 -6.50 6.13
CA GLU A 29 7.24 -7.58 6.93
C GLU A 29 7.87 -8.67 6.05
N GLU A 30 7.24 -9.03 4.92
CA GLU A 30 7.78 -9.99 3.94
C GLU A 30 9.16 -9.56 3.40
N PHE A 31 9.43 -8.26 3.35
CA PHE A 31 10.72 -7.71 2.91
C PHE A 31 11.62 -7.25 4.06
N GLY A 32 11.24 -7.53 5.31
CA GLY A 32 12.01 -7.15 6.50
C GLY A 32 12.06 -5.65 6.76
N ILE A 33 11.05 -4.89 6.31
CA ILE A 33 10.99 -3.43 6.48
C ILE A 33 10.20 -3.09 7.74
N GLY A 34 10.82 -2.30 8.62
CA GLY A 34 10.18 -1.77 9.82
C GLY A 34 9.18 -0.65 9.48
N TYR A 35 8.05 -0.69 10.17
CA TYR A 35 7.02 0.34 10.03
C TYR A 35 6.39 0.68 11.38
N GLU A 36 5.80 1.86 11.46
CA GLU A 36 4.88 2.26 12.52
C GLU A 36 3.45 2.35 11.93
N ALA A 37 2.42 2.14 12.75
CA ALA A 37 1.03 2.27 12.33
C ALA A 37 0.23 3.06 13.37
N ASP A 38 -0.60 4.01 12.91
CA ASP A 38 -1.42 4.85 13.79
C ASP A 38 -2.71 5.31 13.11
N VAL A 39 -3.67 5.73 13.93
CA VAL A 39 -4.91 6.39 13.49
C VAL A 39 -4.70 7.90 13.52
N SER A 40 -4.86 8.55 12.37
CA SER A 40 -4.74 10.00 12.22
C SER A 40 -5.85 10.55 11.33
N SER A 41 -6.92 11.05 11.95
CA SER A 41 -8.06 11.58 11.21
C SER A 41 -7.83 13.04 10.81
N ALA A 42 -7.65 13.31 9.51
CA ALA A 42 -7.46 14.66 9.00
C ALA A 42 -8.61 15.64 9.37
N HIS A 43 -9.83 15.12 9.55
CA HIS A 43 -11.00 15.95 9.88
C HIS A 43 -11.22 16.14 11.38
N ARG A 44 -10.83 15.15 12.20
CA ARG A 44 -11.07 15.17 13.66
C ARG A 44 -9.82 15.49 14.46
N MET A 45 -8.64 15.31 13.88
CA MET A 45 -7.32 15.52 14.50
C MET A 45 -6.39 16.29 13.54
N PRO A 46 -6.82 17.44 12.95
CA PRO A 46 -6.06 18.09 11.88
C PRO A 46 -4.66 18.53 12.32
N ALA A 47 -4.51 19.06 13.52
CA ALA A 47 -3.21 19.50 14.04
C ALA A 47 -2.23 18.33 14.18
N GLN A 48 -2.66 17.21 14.75
CA GLN A 48 -1.85 16.01 14.91
C GLN A 48 -1.48 15.40 13.55
N THR A 49 -2.41 15.39 12.59
CA THR A 49 -2.16 14.90 11.23
C THR A 49 -1.09 15.74 10.53
N ILE A 50 -1.15 17.05 10.64
CA ILE A 50 -0.15 17.97 10.08
C ILE A 50 1.20 17.75 10.75
N GLU A 51 1.24 17.63 12.06
CA GLU A 51 2.46 17.39 12.83
C GLU A 51 3.08 16.04 12.48
N TYR A 52 2.27 14.99 12.32
CA TYR A 52 2.75 13.69 11.87
C TYR A 52 3.51 13.78 10.54
N GLY A 53 2.97 14.50 9.55
CA GLY A 53 3.61 14.69 8.25
C GLY A 53 4.89 15.52 8.33
N ARG A 54 4.90 16.58 9.12
CA ARG A 54 6.05 17.48 9.29
C ARG A 54 7.24 16.82 9.99
N SER A 55 6.97 16.06 11.07
CA SER A 55 8.02 15.38 11.84
C SER A 55 8.51 14.07 11.21
N ALA A 56 7.85 13.59 10.14
CA ALA A 56 8.12 12.27 9.57
C ALA A 56 9.58 12.06 9.17
N VAL A 57 10.21 13.05 8.53
CA VAL A 57 11.64 13.01 8.12
C VAL A 57 12.56 12.92 9.34
N GLU A 58 12.31 13.74 10.36
CA GLU A 58 13.12 13.77 11.58
C GLU A 58 13.03 12.46 12.37
N ARG A 59 11.87 11.78 12.29
CA ARG A 59 11.67 10.45 12.88
C ARG A 59 12.30 9.30 12.06
N GLY A 60 12.90 9.61 10.90
CA GLY A 60 13.57 8.62 10.06
C GLY A 60 12.67 7.92 9.03
N LEU A 61 11.42 8.34 8.90
CA LEU A 61 10.54 7.80 7.86
C LEU A 61 11.02 8.20 6.46
N LYS A 62 10.81 7.32 5.49
CA LYS A 62 11.15 7.51 4.08
C LYS A 62 9.92 7.49 3.17
N VAL A 63 8.83 6.86 3.61
CA VAL A 63 7.56 6.73 2.88
C VAL A 63 6.40 6.75 3.87
N ILE A 64 5.28 7.38 3.48
CA ILE A 64 4.03 7.31 4.24
C ILE A 64 2.97 6.60 3.39
N ILE A 65 2.29 5.61 3.96
CA ILE A 65 1.11 4.95 3.39
C ILE A 65 -0.10 5.46 4.16
N ALA A 66 -1.06 6.08 3.48
CA ALA A 66 -2.22 6.69 4.10
C ALA A 66 -3.52 6.11 3.55
N GLY A 67 -4.33 5.48 4.43
CA GLY A 67 -5.65 4.93 4.11
C GLY A 67 -6.77 5.88 4.53
N ALA A 68 -7.73 6.11 3.62
CA ALA A 68 -8.89 6.93 3.93
C ALA A 68 -10.10 6.55 3.07
N GLY A 69 -11.31 6.70 3.64
CA GLY A 69 -12.57 6.40 2.98
C GLY A 69 -13.49 7.63 2.85
N GLY A 70 -14.40 7.59 1.88
CA GLY A 70 -15.35 8.67 1.62
C GLY A 70 -14.68 9.96 1.17
N ALA A 71 -14.81 11.03 1.97
CA ALA A 71 -14.03 12.25 1.82
C ALA A 71 -12.57 11.99 2.25
N ALA A 72 -11.86 11.25 1.45
CA ALA A 72 -10.57 10.65 1.75
C ALA A 72 -9.41 11.66 1.64
N HIS A 73 -9.42 12.69 2.50
CA HIS A 73 -8.49 13.83 2.43
C HIS A 73 -7.13 13.55 3.09
N LEU A 74 -7.02 12.55 3.95
CA LEU A 74 -5.80 12.28 4.74
C LEU A 74 -4.53 12.16 3.88
N PRO A 75 -4.48 11.39 2.77
CA PRO A 75 -3.26 11.29 1.98
C PRO A 75 -2.82 12.62 1.36
N GLY A 76 -3.79 13.41 0.86
CA GLY A 76 -3.51 14.73 0.29
C GLY A 76 -3.02 15.74 1.31
N VAL A 77 -3.59 15.75 2.53
CA VAL A 77 -3.13 16.60 3.64
C VAL A 77 -1.69 16.27 4.02
N LEU A 78 -1.37 14.99 4.15
CA LEU A 78 0.01 14.56 4.45
C LEU A 78 0.98 14.93 3.32
N ALA A 79 0.62 14.69 2.07
CA ALA A 79 1.45 15.05 0.92
C ALA A 79 1.75 16.56 0.82
N ALA A 80 0.85 17.40 1.33
CA ALA A 80 1.04 18.84 1.34
C ALA A 80 2.03 19.35 2.40
N VAL A 81 2.36 18.53 3.41
CA VAL A 81 3.17 18.98 4.58
C VAL A 81 4.45 18.18 4.78
N THR A 82 4.72 17.18 3.93
CA THR A 82 5.96 16.38 3.97
C THR A 82 6.63 16.36 2.60
N PRO A 83 7.98 16.32 2.53
CA PRO A 83 8.69 16.05 1.28
C PRO A 83 8.74 14.55 0.93
N LEU A 84 8.26 13.66 1.81
CA LEU A 84 8.30 12.21 1.59
C LEU A 84 7.25 11.77 0.57
N PRO A 85 7.49 10.69 -0.19
CA PRO A 85 6.46 10.04 -0.98
C PRO A 85 5.28 9.62 -0.11
N VAL A 86 4.06 9.99 -0.53
CA VAL A 86 2.81 9.57 0.10
C VAL A 86 2.07 8.62 -0.84
N ILE A 87 1.73 7.43 -0.35
CA ILE A 87 0.94 6.43 -1.07
C ILE A 87 -0.47 6.43 -0.49
N GLY A 88 -1.46 6.70 -1.32
CA GLY A 88 -2.86 6.74 -0.93
C GLY A 88 -3.56 5.41 -1.17
N VAL A 89 -4.24 4.90 -0.14
CA VAL A 89 -5.08 3.71 -0.21
C VAL A 89 -6.55 4.11 -0.08
N PRO A 90 -7.33 4.06 -1.18
CA PRO A 90 -8.76 4.28 -1.11
C PRO A 90 -9.43 3.16 -0.32
N ILE A 91 -10.09 3.49 0.79
CA ILE A 91 -10.83 2.52 1.62
C ILE A 91 -12.27 2.45 1.12
N PRO A 92 -12.78 1.26 0.72
CA PRO A 92 -14.17 1.11 0.31
C PRO A 92 -15.10 1.28 1.51
N LEU A 93 -16.13 2.11 1.35
CA LEU A 93 -17.19 2.29 2.31
C LEU A 93 -18.51 1.69 1.78
N ARG A 94 -19.56 1.73 2.61
CA ARG A 94 -20.88 1.16 2.29
C ARG A 94 -21.51 1.69 0.99
N TYR A 95 -21.24 2.96 0.66
CA TYR A 95 -21.79 3.62 -0.52
C TYR A 95 -20.73 3.82 -1.58
N LEU A 96 -21.11 3.81 -2.85
CA LEU A 96 -20.26 4.09 -4.02
C LEU A 96 -19.07 3.11 -4.21
N ASP A 97 -19.02 2.01 -3.49
CA ASP A 97 -18.01 0.93 -3.62
C ASP A 97 -16.55 1.44 -3.62
N GLY A 98 -16.28 2.52 -2.88
CA GLY A 98 -14.96 3.14 -2.78
C GLY A 98 -14.60 4.10 -3.91
N MET A 99 -15.51 4.39 -4.85
CA MET A 99 -15.26 5.33 -5.95
C MET A 99 -15.08 6.76 -5.41
N ASP A 100 -15.84 7.15 -4.40
CA ASP A 100 -15.68 8.41 -3.67
C ASP A 100 -14.30 8.54 -3.04
N SER A 101 -13.83 7.49 -2.37
CA SER A 101 -12.49 7.44 -1.77
C SER A 101 -11.40 7.54 -2.83
N LEU A 102 -11.53 6.79 -3.92
CA LEU A 102 -10.58 6.81 -5.04
C LEU A 102 -10.48 8.20 -5.67
N LEU A 103 -11.61 8.80 -6.02
CA LEU A 103 -11.64 10.12 -6.67
C LEU A 103 -11.15 11.22 -5.73
N SER A 104 -11.43 11.13 -4.43
CA SER A 104 -10.92 12.08 -3.43
C SER A 104 -9.40 12.05 -3.30
N ILE A 105 -8.78 10.88 -3.45
CA ILE A 105 -7.33 10.71 -3.29
C ILE A 105 -6.58 10.99 -4.59
N VAL A 106 -7.07 10.50 -5.73
CA VAL A 106 -6.33 10.54 -7.00
C VAL A 106 -6.31 11.91 -7.67
N GLN A 107 -7.35 12.76 -7.45
CA GLN A 107 -7.51 14.06 -8.08
C GLN A 107 -6.76 15.16 -7.30
N MET A 108 -5.44 15.01 -7.22
CA MET A 108 -4.57 15.98 -6.53
C MET A 108 -4.21 17.17 -7.43
N PRO A 109 -4.05 18.38 -6.83
CA PRO A 109 -3.58 19.54 -7.57
C PRO A 109 -2.12 19.39 -8.00
N ALA A 110 -1.74 20.11 -9.07
CA ALA A 110 -0.35 20.14 -9.52
C ALA A 110 0.58 20.65 -8.40
N GLY A 111 1.69 19.93 -8.18
CA GLY A 111 2.68 20.22 -7.13
C GLY A 111 2.50 19.43 -5.83
N VAL A 112 1.38 18.74 -5.62
CA VAL A 112 1.14 17.91 -4.43
C VAL A 112 0.73 16.49 -4.84
N PRO A 113 1.68 15.65 -5.27
CA PRO A 113 1.38 14.31 -5.77
C PRO A 113 1.06 13.32 -4.64
N VAL A 114 0.09 12.42 -4.88
CA VAL A 114 -0.16 11.22 -4.09
C VAL A 114 -0.13 10.00 -5.03
N ALA A 115 0.71 9.02 -4.71
CA ALA A 115 0.77 7.76 -5.46
C ALA A 115 -0.42 6.87 -5.07
N THR A 116 -1.52 6.95 -5.80
CA THR A 116 -2.77 6.26 -5.46
C THR A 116 -2.78 4.83 -5.99
N VAL A 117 -3.05 3.85 -5.10
CA VAL A 117 -3.26 2.44 -5.48
C VAL A 117 -4.74 2.14 -5.71
N GLY A 118 -5.08 0.93 -6.13
CA GLY A 118 -6.47 0.51 -6.30
C GLY A 118 -7.28 0.52 -5.00
N VAL A 119 -8.61 0.53 -5.11
CA VAL A 119 -9.52 0.47 -3.95
C VAL A 119 -9.24 -0.78 -3.12
N GLY A 120 -9.03 -0.61 -1.81
CA GLY A 120 -8.70 -1.68 -0.88
C GLY A 120 -7.31 -2.32 -1.06
N ALA A 121 -6.47 -1.80 -1.98
CA ALA A 121 -5.22 -2.44 -2.36
C ALA A 121 -4.03 -2.08 -1.44
N ALA A 122 -4.21 -2.14 -0.13
CA ALA A 122 -3.18 -1.80 0.85
C ALA A 122 -1.92 -2.66 0.73
N ARG A 123 -2.05 -3.94 0.36
CA ARG A 123 -0.89 -4.78 0.05
C ARG A 123 -0.02 -4.19 -1.07
N ASN A 124 -0.65 -3.69 -2.14
CA ASN A 124 0.09 -3.04 -3.22
C ASN A 124 0.73 -1.72 -2.78
N ALA A 125 0.13 -1.00 -1.82
CA ALA A 125 0.77 0.17 -1.23
C ALA A 125 2.04 -0.20 -0.46
N GLY A 126 2.03 -1.29 0.33
CA GLY A 126 3.23 -1.84 0.96
C GLY A 126 4.30 -2.22 -0.06
N LEU A 127 3.94 -2.97 -1.11
CA LEU A 127 4.87 -3.33 -2.19
C LEU A 127 5.41 -2.11 -2.96
N LEU A 128 4.61 -1.06 -3.13
CA LEU A 128 5.07 0.19 -3.74
C LEU A 128 6.08 0.91 -2.84
N ALA A 129 5.85 0.94 -1.52
CA ALA A 129 6.81 1.47 -0.56
C ALA A 129 8.15 0.70 -0.63
N VAL A 130 8.11 -0.64 -0.69
CA VAL A 130 9.32 -1.47 -0.92
C VAL A 130 10.06 -1.04 -2.19
N ARG A 131 9.33 -0.81 -3.30
CA ARG A 131 9.94 -0.38 -4.58
C ARG A 131 10.56 1.01 -4.49
N ILE A 132 9.93 1.95 -3.78
CA ILE A 132 10.47 3.29 -3.53
C ILE A 132 11.78 3.18 -2.75
N LEU A 133 11.82 2.40 -1.68
CA LEU A 133 13.02 2.16 -0.89
C LEU A 133 14.12 1.46 -1.72
N ALA A 134 13.75 0.51 -2.57
CA ALA A 134 14.67 -0.19 -3.47
C ALA A 134 15.30 0.69 -4.55
N ALA A 135 14.73 1.87 -4.84
CA ALA A 135 15.29 2.84 -5.81
C ALA A 135 16.51 3.60 -5.26
N GLY A 136 16.82 3.48 -3.96
CA GLY A 136 18.00 4.06 -3.34
C GLY A 136 19.32 3.47 -3.85
N GLY A 137 20.42 4.07 -3.42
CA GLY A 137 21.79 3.67 -3.83
C GLY A 137 22.57 2.88 -2.77
N ASP A 138 21.98 2.61 -1.61
CA ASP A 138 22.62 1.93 -0.49
C ASP A 138 22.49 0.38 -0.58
N ASP A 139 23.19 -0.31 0.31
CA ASP A 139 23.18 -1.79 0.37
C ASP A 139 21.79 -2.34 0.67
N GLU A 140 21.00 -1.65 1.47
CA GLU A 140 19.62 -2.04 1.77
C GLU A 140 18.74 -1.96 0.51
N ALA A 141 18.87 -0.91 -0.29
CA ALA A 141 18.17 -0.80 -1.57
C ALA A 141 18.59 -1.93 -2.53
N ALA A 142 19.87 -2.31 -2.56
CA ALA A 142 20.36 -3.44 -3.35
C ALA A 142 19.74 -4.78 -2.88
N ARG A 143 19.68 -5.01 -1.57
CA ARG A 143 19.00 -6.17 -0.97
C ARG A 143 17.53 -6.23 -1.37
N LEU A 144 16.82 -5.10 -1.27
CA LEU A 144 15.39 -5.01 -1.64
C LEU A 144 15.17 -5.28 -3.13
N ARG A 145 16.03 -4.79 -4.02
CA ARG A 145 15.94 -5.11 -5.47
C ARG A 145 16.05 -6.60 -5.73
N THR A 146 17.01 -7.28 -5.09
CA THR A 146 17.15 -8.74 -5.21
C THR A 146 15.92 -9.48 -4.71
N ALA A 147 15.38 -9.08 -3.55
CA ALA A 147 14.16 -9.69 -2.98
C ALA A 147 12.93 -9.45 -3.87
N LEU A 148 12.80 -8.27 -4.48
CA LEU A 148 11.70 -7.96 -5.41
C LEU A 148 11.76 -8.80 -6.70
N LEU A 149 12.96 -9.10 -7.21
CA LEU A 149 13.12 -9.99 -8.37
C LEU A 149 12.71 -11.43 -8.02
N ALA A 150 13.13 -11.94 -6.87
CA ALA A 150 12.72 -13.26 -6.38
C ALA A 150 11.20 -13.34 -6.16
N PHE A 151 10.61 -12.29 -5.58
CA PHE A 151 9.16 -12.18 -5.40
C PHE A 151 8.41 -12.21 -6.74
N ALA A 152 8.89 -11.48 -7.75
CA ALA A 152 8.29 -11.48 -9.10
C ALA A 152 8.34 -12.88 -9.74
N GLU A 153 9.43 -13.63 -9.56
CA GLU A 153 9.56 -15.00 -10.04
C GLU A 153 8.55 -15.92 -9.36
N THR A 154 8.39 -15.83 -8.03
CA THR A 154 7.37 -16.59 -7.29
C THR A 154 5.96 -16.31 -7.82
N LEU A 155 5.63 -15.06 -8.12
CA LEU A 155 4.32 -14.71 -8.72
C LEU A 155 4.15 -15.32 -10.11
N ARG A 156 5.20 -15.34 -10.92
CA ARG A 156 5.21 -15.96 -12.25
C ARG A 156 4.94 -17.48 -12.16
N GLU A 157 5.63 -18.16 -11.25
CA GLU A 157 5.46 -19.59 -11.00
C GLU A 157 4.03 -19.93 -10.57
N GLN A 158 3.49 -19.19 -9.59
CA GLN A 158 2.11 -19.36 -9.13
C GLN A 158 1.09 -19.15 -10.26
N ALA A 159 1.29 -18.15 -11.12
CA ALA A 159 0.41 -17.91 -12.26
C ALA A 159 0.50 -19.07 -13.28
N THR A 160 1.70 -19.57 -13.54
CA THR A 160 1.95 -20.71 -14.44
C THR A 160 1.26 -21.96 -13.95
N GLU A 161 1.38 -22.28 -12.64
CA GLU A 161 0.70 -23.43 -12.04
C GLU A 161 -0.83 -23.32 -12.09
N LYS A 162 -1.37 -22.11 -11.81
CA LYS A 162 -2.82 -21.87 -11.94
C LYS A 162 -3.31 -22.13 -13.36
N GLY A 163 -2.53 -21.67 -14.35
CA GLY A 163 -2.80 -21.94 -15.76
C GLY A 163 -2.75 -23.43 -16.12
N ALA A 164 -1.76 -24.18 -15.60
CA ALA A 164 -1.66 -25.61 -15.81
C ALA A 164 -2.86 -26.36 -15.19
N ARG A 165 -3.24 -26.00 -13.95
CA ARG A 165 -4.44 -26.59 -13.30
C ARG A 165 -5.72 -26.33 -14.10
N LEU A 166 -5.90 -25.13 -14.66
CA LEU A 166 -7.05 -24.82 -15.49
C LEU A 166 -7.09 -25.68 -16.76
N ARG A 167 -5.95 -25.82 -17.45
CA ARG A 167 -5.85 -26.67 -18.65
C ARG A 167 -6.15 -28.14 -18.35
N ALA A 168 -5.62 -28.68 -17.26
CA ALA A 168 -5.87 -30.06 -16.85
C ALA A 168 -7.36 -30.32 -16.55
N ARG A 169 -8.06 -29.38 -15.89
CA ARG A 169 -9.52 -29.49 -15.67
C ARG A 169 -10.32 -29.52 -16.97
N ARG A 170 -9.94 -28.72 -17.97
CA ARG A 170 -10.60 -28.68 -19.27
C ARG A 170 -10.40 -29.96 -20.06
N SER A 171 -9.22 -30.55 -20.02
CA SER A 171 -8.94 -31.83 -20.69
C SER A 171 -9.69 -33.02 -20.07
N GLN A 172 -10.01 -32.97 -18.78
CA GLN A 172 -10.84 -34.01 -18.11
C GLN A 172 -12.34 -33.81 -18.33
N GLY A 173 -12.80 -32.60 -18.64
CA GLY A 173 -14.20 -32.26 -18.87
C GLY A 173 -14.69 -32.40 -20.31
N THR A 174 -13.81 -32.66 -21.28
CA THR A 174 -14.14 -32.87 -22.72
C THR A 174 -14.26 -34.34 -23.10
N GLY A 175 -14.61 -35.20 -22.17
CA GLY A 175 -15.12 -36.54 -22.48
C GLY A 175 -16.52 -36.45 -23.03
N PHE A 176 -16.70 -36.09 -24.30
CA PHE A 176 -17.90 -36.40 -25.05
C PHE A 176 -17.96 -37.94 -25.18
N SER A 177 -18.78 -38.57 -24.33
CA SER A 177 -19.20 -39.95 -24.65
C SER A 177 -20.13 -39.84 -25.87
N ALA A 178 -19.63 -40.20 -27.04
CA ALA A 178 -20.51 -40.53 -28.16
C ALA A 178 -21.22 -41.85 -27.79
N GLY A 179 -22.54 -41.73 -27.47
CA GLY A 179 -23.50 -42.80 -27.44
C GLY A 179 -24.31 -42.76 -28.69
#